data_b5a7e393321fa50dc7ea0a1127d23fb1
#
_entry.id   b5a7e393321fa50dc7ea0a1127d23fb1
#
_cell.length_a   1.000
_cell.length_b   1.000
_cell.length_c   1.000
_cell.angle_alpha   90.00
_cell.angle_beta   90.00
_cell.angle_gamma   90.00
#
_symmetry.space_group_name_H-M   'P 1'
#
loop_
_entity.id
_entity.type
_entity.pdbx_description
1 polymer ?
#
loop_
_entity_poly.entity_id
_entity_poly.type
_entity_poly.pdbx_seq_one_letter_code
_entity_poly.pdbx_strand_id
1 'polypeptide(L)'
;VYIERRWREQQTETMDLGGETRTFVLKKLTKIWPYLLVSDVVSIVICFIVLKEGILHGIVYAYSELLMLQMAGFWGNYPTGAAWYLSALILALLFLFPVAMKFRSMFLNVIAPLMAVLILGHLTLTYGSVGNDPGLWDGYFGKGLVRAVAEISLGAVCFGVSSYISRWKSSILSKVLFGIAEVFCYAGVAYIAYKYQPGKTDILAILLLFAGIAITTSRQSIWYEYFNFKIFGVLGTLSMAIFLNNFYWSKCMRTIFPTASISQLMIYYVVISLLSALAVYGVVAVLRFVIHRVREAVIKERVEE
;
A
#
# COMPACT_ATOMS: atom_id res chain seq x y z
N VAL A 1 -7.14 12.85 6.50
CA VAL A 1 -8.00 13.65 5.61
C VAL A 1 -9.42 13.12 5.54
N TYR A 2 -9.67 11.84 5.13
CA TYR A 2 -11.04 11.29 5.02
C TYR A 2 -11.77 11.28 6.37
N ILE A 3 -11.18 10.69 7.40
CA ILE A 3 -11.73 10.64 8.77
C ILE A 3 -12.02 12.05 9.28
N GLU A 4 -11.11 12.99 9.04
CA GLU A 4 -11.26 14.38 9.50
C GLU A 4 -12.39 15.13 8.81
N ARG A 5 -12.56 14.91 7.50
CA ARG A 5 -13.67 15.48 6.74
C ARG A 5 -15.01 14.94 7.24
N ARG A 6 -15.14 13.62 7.36
CA ARG A 6 -16.37 12.97 7.84
C ARG A 6 -16.70 13.38 9.28
N TRP A 7 -15.69 13.52 10.12
CA TRP A 7 -15.87 13.95 11.50
C TRP A 7 -16.44 15.37 11.61
N ARG A 8 -16.04 16.29 10.71
CA ARG A 8 -16.63 17.64 10.65
C ARG A 8 -18.08 17.64 10.15
N GLU A 9 -18.38 16.76 9.20
CA GLU A 9 -19.72 16.62 8.63
C GLU A 9 -20.73 16.01 9.61
N GLN A 10 -20.29 15.21 10.59
CA GLN A 10 -21.12 14.37 11.47
C GLN A 10 -21.26 14.88 12.91
N GLN A 11 -20.94 16.13 13.21
CA GLN A 11 -21.08 16.67 14.57
C GLN A 11 -22.54 16.74 15.09
N THR A 12 -23.52 16.43 14.27
CA THR A 12 -24.95 16.61 14.53
C THR A 12 -25.80 15.34 14.54
N GLU A 13 -25.27 14.18 14.13
CA GLU A 13 -26.06 12.94 14.03
C GLU A 13 -25.43 11.76 14.78
N THR A 14 -26.28 10.81 15.23
CA THR A 14 -25.83 9.53 15.79
C THR A 14 -25.05 8.74 14.74
N MET A 15 -23.74 8.54 14.97
CA MET A 15 -22.83 7.96 14.02
C MET A 15 -23.05 6.44 13.87
N ASP A 16 -23.50 5.99 12.71
CA ASP A 16 -23.44 4.57 12.32
C ASP A 16 -22.02 4.17 11.96
N LEU A 17 -21.23 3.77 12.96
CA LEU A 17 -19.84 3.33 12.77
C LEU A 17 -19.73 2.11 11.85
N GLY A 18 -20.70 1.20 11.88
CA GLY A 18 -20.72 0.01 11.03
C GLY A 18 -20.89 0.37 9.56
N GLY A 19 -21.91 1.16 9.24
CA GLY A 19 -22.17 1.65 7.88
C GLY A 19 -21.04 2.49 7.31
N GLU A 20 -20.45 3.39 8.12
CA GLU A 20 -19.30 4.20 7.71
C GLU A 20 -18.07 3.34 7.43
N THR A 21 -17.74 2.38 8.31
CA THR A 21 -16.62 1.47 8.12
C THR A 21 -16.82 0.64 6.85
N ARG A 22 -18.02 0.05 6.66
CA ARG A 22 -18.36 -0.71 5.45
C ARG A 22 -18.20 0.16 4.20
N THR A 23 -18.75 1.36 4.20
CA THR A 23 -18.67 2.28 3.06
C THR A 23 -17.23 2.66 2.73
N PHE A 24 -16.42 2.93 3.75
CA PHE A 24 -15.00 3.26 3.58
C PHE A 24 -14.22 2.10 2.96
N VAL A 25 -14.37 0.89 3.51
CA VAL A 25 -13.66 -0.31 3.03
C VAL A 25 -14.12 -0.69 1.64
N LEU A 26 -15.43 -0.69 1.35
CA LEU A 26 -15.94 -0.98 0.01
C LEU A 26 -15.43 0.01 -1.04
N LYS A 27 -15.35 1.30 -0.72
CA LYS A 27 -14.73 2.30 -1.61
C LYS A 27 -13.25 2.03 -1.90
N LYS A 28 -12.51 1.43 -0.98
CA LYS A 28 -11.13 1.00 -1.21
C LYS A 28 -11.08 -0.25 -2.08
N LEU A 29 -11.87 -1.26 -1.75
CA LEU A 29 -11.96 -2.51 -2.49
C LEU A 29 -12.35 -2.29 -3.96
N THR A 30 -13.37 -1.48 -4.24
CA THR A 30 -13.80 -1.18 -5.61
C THR A 30 -12.71 -0.49 -6.45
N LYS A 31 -11.77 0.22 -5.82
CA LYS A 31 -10.62 0.79 -6.53
C LYS A 31 -9.51 -0.22 -6.79
N ILE A 32 -9.29 -1.16 -5.88
CA ILE A 32 -8.21 -2.15 -5.91
C ILE A 32 -8.57 -3.36 -6.79
N TRP A 33 -9.79 -3.88 -6.66
CA TRP A 33 -10.23 -5.13 -7.31
C TRP A 33 -10.00 -5.21 -8.81
N PRO A 34 -10.29 -4.19 -9.65
CA PRO A 34 -10.05 -4.30 -11.08
C PRO A 34 -8.57 -4.53 -11.41
N TYR A 35 -7.67 -3.88 -10.67
CA TYR A 35 -6.23 -4.09 -10.85
C TYR A 35 -5.79 -5.47 -10.38
N LEU A 36 -6.31 -5.93 -9.24
CA LEU A 36 -5.99 -7.24 -8.70
C LEU A 36 -6.44 -8.35 -9.64
N LEU A 37 -7.70 -8.31 -10.11
CA LEU A 37 -8.25 -9.30 -11.03
C LEU A 37 -7.41 -9.41 -12.32
N VAL A 38 -7.09 -8.26 -12.94
CA VAL A 38 -6.30 -8.26 -14.18
C VAL A 38 -4.88 -8.75 -13.91
N SER A 39 -4.27 -8.33 -12.78
CA SER A 39 -2.92 -8.78 -12.39
C SER A 39 -2.86 -10.28 -12.08
N ASP A 40 -3.89 -10.85 -11.43
CA ASP A 40 -3.99 -12.28 -11.18
C ASP A 40 -4.03 -13.07 -12.49
N VAL A 41 -4.89 -12.66 -13.42
CA VAL A 41 -4.98 -13.31 -14.75
C VAL A 41 -3.63 -13.25 -15.47
N VAL A 42 -3.00 -12.08 -15.53
CA VAL A 42 -1.69 -11.90 -16.19
C VAL A 42 -0.62 -12.75 -15.50
N SER A 43 -0.59 -12.76 -14.17
CA SER A 43 0.37 -13.54 -13.39
C SER A 43 0.20 -15.06 -13.64
N ILE A 44 -1.03 -15.59 -13.61
CA ILE A 44 -1.31 -17.00 -13.85
C ILE A 44 -0.83 -17.40 -15.25
N VAL A 45 -1.14 -16.59 -16.27
CA VAL A 45 -0.73 -16.86 -17.66
C VAL A 45 0.80 -16.85 -17.81
N ILE A 46 1.46 -15.85 -17.23
CA ILE A 46 2.94 -15.73 -17.31
C ILE A 46 3.63 -16.84 -16.53
N CYS A 47 3.20 -17.16 -15.32
CA CYS A 47 3.76 -18.25 -14.53
C CYS A 47 3.53 -19.61 -15.22
N PHE A 48 2.39 -19.82 -15.87
CA PHE A 48 2.14 -21.02 -16.68
C PHE A 48 3.11 -21.13 -17.87
N ILE A 49 3.28 -20.04 -18.63
CA ILE A 49 4.14 -20.06 -19.82
C ILE A 49 5.63 -20.19 -19.44
N VAL A 50 6.08 -19.41 -18.46
CA VAL A 50 7.50 -19.27 -18.13
C VAL A 50 7.96 -20.32 -17.12
N LEU A 51 7.22 -20.51 -16.04
CA LEU A 51 7.61 -21.38 -14.93
C LEU A 51 6.98 -22.77 -15.03
N LYS A 52 6.08 -22.99 -15.99
CA LYS A 52 5.32 -24.24 -16.17
C LYS A 52 4.47 -24.59 -14.95
N GLU A 53 4.04 -23.59 -14.18
CA GLU A 53 3.13 -23.79 -13.06
C GLU A 53 1.73 -24.15 -13.55
N GLY A 54 1.00 -24.96 -12.79
CA GLY A 54 -0.34 -25.40 -13.20
C GLY A 54 -1.37 -24.27 -13.14
N ILE A 55 -2.13 -24.04 -14.22
CA ILE A 55 -3.18 -22.99 -14.27
C ILE A 55 -4.21 -23.21 -13.15
N LEU A 56 -4.64 -24.45 -12.91
CA LEU A 56 -5.63 -24.76 -11.87
C LEU A 56 -5.14 -24.34 -10.48
N HIS A 57 -3.86 -24.55 -10.20
CA HIS A 57 -3.23 -24.10 -8.96
C HIS A 57 -3.33 -22.56 -8.82
N GLY A 58 -2.97 -21.82 -9.86
CA GLY A 58 -3.10 -20.35 -9.87
C GLY A 58 -4.55 -19.89 -9.61
N ILE A 59 -5.54 -20.52 -10.29
CA ILE A 59 -6.97 -20.18 -10.11
C ILE A 59 -7.44 -20.49 -8.68
N VAL A 60 -7.04 -21.65 -8.13
CA VAL A 60 -7.43 -22.04 -6.76
C VAL A 60 -6.91 -21.04 -5.73
N TYR A 61 -5.73 -20.49 -5.90
CA TYR A 61 -5.18 -19.51 -4.95
C TYR A 61 -5.65 -18.06 -5.23
N ALA A 62 -6.01 -17.74 -6.47
CA ALA A 62 -6.54 -16.41 -6.83
C ALA A 62 -7.82 -16.06 -6.06
N TYR A 63 -8.68 -17.03 -5.70
CA TYR A 63 -9.90 -16.73 -4.95
C TYR A 63 -9.63 -16.07 -3.59
N SER A 64 -8.60 -16.51 -2.88
CA SER A 64 -8.25 -15.94 -1.58
C SER A 64 -7.55 -14.57 -1.69
N GLU A 65 -6.86 -14.30 -2.81
CA GLU A 65 -6.39 -12.95 -3.15
C GLU A 65 -7.56 -12.02 -3.42
N LEU A 66 -8.48 -12.41 -4.29
CA LEU A 66 -9.66 -11.61 -4.66
C LEU A 66 -10.58 -11.33 -3.47
N LEU A 67 -10.69 -12.27 -2.53
CA LEU A 67 -11.44 -12.09 -1.28
C LEU A 67 -10.64 -11.39 -0.17
N MET A 68 -9.37 -11.07 -0.40
CA MET A 68 -8.47 -10.45 0.60
C MET A 68 -8.33 -11.27 1.89
N LEU A 69 -8.23 -12.61 1.77
CA LEU A 69 -8.22 -13.54 2.90
C LEU A 69 -6.82 -14.08 3.28
N GLN A 70 -5.76 -13.69 2.54
CA GLN A 70 -4.42 -14.22 2.81
C GLN A 70 -4.01 -14.04 4.28
N MET A 71 -4.17 -12.84 4.84
CA MET A 71 -3.80 -12.55 6.23
C MET A 71 -4.86 -12.98 7.26
N ALA A 72 -5.98 -13.54 6.81
CA ALA A 72 -6.97 -14.20 7.66
C ALA A 72 -6.68 -15.71 7.86
N GLY A 73 -5.53 -16.20 7.42
CA GLY A 73 -5.11 -17.60 7.58
C GLY A 73 -5.20 -18.46 6.32
N PHE A 74 -5.64 -17.90 5.21
CA PHE A 74 -5.67 -18.59 3.91
C PHE A 74 -4.38 -18.32 3.13
N TRP A 75 -3.24 -18.59 3.76
CA TRP A 75 -1.92 -18.39 3.17
C TRP A 75 -1.56 -19.50 2.19
N GLY A 76 -0.96 -19.13 1.04
CA GLY A 76 -0.53 -20.06 0.01
C GLY A 76 0.34 -19.39 -1.06
N ASN A 77 0.66 -20.12 -2.14
CA ASN A 77 1.37 -19.59 -3.30
C ASN A 77 0.41 -18.81 -4.20
N TYR A 78 0.24 -17.55 -3.91
CA TYR A 78 -0.69 -16.66 -4.61
C TYR A 78 -0.12 -16.15 -5.94
N PRO A 79 -0.98 -15.91 -6.96
CA PRO A 79 -0.54 -15.49 -8.29
C PRO A 79 0.28 -14.21 -8.26
N THR A 80 -0.21 -13.11 -7.67
CA THR A 80 0.54 -11.85 -7.65
C THR A 80 1.65 -11.84 -6.61
N GLY A 81 1.52 -12.64 -5.54
CA GLY A 81 2.47 -12.73 -4.45
C GLY A 81 2.63 -11.45 -3.60
N ALA A 82 2.10 -10.31 -4.05
CA ALA A 82 2.15 -9.03 -3.35
C ALA A 82 0.84 -8.68 -2.61
N ALA A 83 -0.27 -9.32 -2.98
CA ALA A 83 -1.60 -8.98 -2.49
C ALA A 83 -1.82 -9.27 -0.99
N TRP A 84 -0.94 -10.05 -0.33
CA TRP A 84 -0.98 -10.25 1.12
C TRP A 84 -1.02 -8.91 1.88
N TYR A 85 -0.28 -7.91 1.39
CA TYR A 85 -0.27 -6.58 2.00
C TYR A 85 -1.64 -5.88 1.90
N LEU A 86 -2.34 -6.05 0.78
CA LEU A 86 -3.69 -5.51 0.61
C LEU A 86 -4.69 -6.19 1.55
N SER A 87 -4.58 -7.50 1.72
CA SER A 87 -5.36 -8.26 2.72
C SER A 87 -5.10 -7.73 4.13
N ALA A 88 -3.82 -7.61 4.52
CA ALA A 88 -3.43 -7.06 5.81
C ALA A 88 -3.97 -5.62 6.01
N LEU A 89 -3.85 -4.77 4.99
CA LEU A 89 -4.35 -3.40 5.00
C LEU A 89 -5.86 -3.35 5.24
N ILE A 90 -6.64 -4.14 4.51
CA ILE A 90 -8.11 -4.15 4.62
C ILE A 90 -8.55 -4.65 6.00
N LEU A 91 -7.96 -5.76 6.48
CA LEU A 91 -8.27 -6.31 7.80
C LEU A 91 -7.89 -5.33 8.92
N ALA A 92 -6.71 -4.73 8.84
CA ALA A 92 -6.29 -3.72 9.82
C ALA A 92 -7.19 -2.48 9.80
N LEU A 93 -7.64 -2.02 8.62
CA LEU A 93 -8.56 -0.89 8.49
C LEU A 93 -9.95 -1.20 9.04
N LEU A 94 -10.46 -2.43 8.88
CA LEU A 94 -11.73 -2.85 9.48
C LEU A 94 -11.70 -2.73 11.01
N PHE A 95 -10.54 -2.95 11.62
CA PHE A 95 -10.34 -2.81 13.06
C PHE A 95 -10.04 -1.36 13.49
N LEU A 96 -9.07 -0.70 12.83
CA LEU A 96 -8.57 0.62 13.27
C LEU A 96 -9.51 1.76 12.90
N PHE A 97 -10.23 1.67 11.78
CA PHE A 97 -11.07 2.76 11.30
C PHE A 97 -12.21 3.11 12.26
N PRO A 98 -13.03 2.16 12.77
CA PRO A 98 -14.09 2.50 13.72
C PRO A 98 -13.55 3.05 15.05
N VAL A 99 -12.38 2.57 15.51
CA VAL A 99 -11.72 3.10 16.71
C VAL A 99 -11.28 4.55 16.48
N ALA A 100 -10.66 4.83 15.34
CA ALA A 100 -10.23 6.18 14.97
C ALA A 100 -11.41 7.14 14.78
N MET A 101 -12.54 6.66 14.27
CA MET A 101 -13.74 7.48 14.10
C MET A 101 -14.39 7.80 15.45
N LYS A 102 -14.53 6.83 16.32
CA LYS A 102 -15.19 7.00 17.63
C LYS A 102 -14.32 7.77 18.63
N PHE A 103 -13.04 7.45 18.71
CA PHE A 103 -12.10 7.96 19.74
C PHE A 103 -10.95 8.75 19.11
N ARG A 104 -11.22 9.69 18.22
CA ARG A 104 -10.20 10.40 17.43
C ARG A 104 -9.02 10.90 18.22
N SER A 105 -9.25 11.68 19.28
CA SER A 105 -8.17 12.26 20.08
C SER A 105 -7.36 11.20 20.80
N MET A 106 -8.05 10.23 21.43
CA MET A 106 -7.41 9.11 22.12
C MET A 106 -6.63 8.23 21.12
N PHE A 107 -7.22 7.98 19.92
CA PHE A 107 -6.55 7.20 18.88
C PHE A 107 -5.25 7.86 18.43
N LEU A 108 -5.28 9.15 18.05
CA LEU A 108 -4.10 9.84 17.52
C LEU A 108 -3.01 10.07 18.55
N ASN A 109 -3.38 10.37 19.81
CA ASN A 109 -2.43 10.80 20.84
C ASN A 109 -1.93 9.65 21.74
N VAL A 110 -2.68 8.53 21.84
CA VAL A 110 -2.37 7.44 22.77
C VAL A 110 -2.33 6.10 22.07
N ILE A 111 -3.46 5.67 21.45
CA ILE A 111 -3.58 4.29 20.94
C ILE A 111 -2.60 4.06 19.80
N ALA A 112 -2.60 4.92 18.78
CA ALA A 112 -1.76 4.73 17.59
C ALA A 112 -0.25 4.80 17.90
N PRO A 113 0.27 5.77 18.70
CA PRO A 113 1.68 5.75 19.12
C PRO A 113 2.05 4.48 19.88
N LEU A 114 1.23 4.04 20.84
CA LEU A 114 1.50 2.83 21.62
C LEU A 114 1.49 1.58 20.75
N MET A 115 0.47 1.41 19.88
CA MET A 115 0.40 0.27 18.96
C MET A 115 1.59 0.23 18.02
N ALA A 116 2.00 1.38 17.45
CA ALA A 116 3.16 1.43 16.58
C ALA A 116 4.44 0.99 17.32
N VAL A 117 4.73 1.58 18.48
CA VAL A 117 5.97 1.30 19.22
C VAL A 117 5.99 -0.14 19.75
N LEU A 118 4.92 -0.59 20.41
CA LEU A 118 4.87 -1.90 21.04
C LEU A 118 4.93 -3.03 20.00
N ILE A 119 4.18 -2.90 18.91
CA ILE A 119 4.14 -3.94 17.87
C ILE A 119 5.46 -3.96 17.09
N LEU A 120 6.00 -2.82 16.65
CA LEU A 120 7.28 -2.80 15.93
C LEU A 120 8.42 -3.30 16.83
N GLY A 121 8.42 -2.92 18.11
CA GLY A 121 9.36 -3.44 19.10
C GLY A 121 9.24 -4.96 19.27
N HIS A 122 8.03 -5.49 19.44
CA HIS A 122 7.77 -6.91 19.55
C HIS A 122 8.26 -7.68 18.31
N LEU A 123 7.89 -7.22 17.10
CA LEU A 123 8.31 -7.86 15.85
C LEU A 123 9.84 -7.88 15.70
N THR A 124 10.51 -6.79 16.07
CA THR A 124 11.97 -6.70 15.99
C THR A 124 12.65 -7.62 17.01
N LEU A 125 12.13 -7.70 18.22
CA LEU A 125 12.71 -8.56 19.28
C LEU A 125 12.46 -10.04 19.02
N THR A 126 11.26 -10.40 18.57
CA THR A 126 10.87 -11.79 18.37
C THR A 126 11.46 -12.40 17.10
N TYR A 127 11.44 -11.62 15.99
CA TYR A 127 11.81 -12.12 14.66
C TYR A 127 13.13 -11.53 14.13
N GLY A 128 13.77 -10.64 14.87
CA GLY A 128 14.99 -9.94 14.45
C GLY A 128 14.79 -8.94 13.30
N SER A 129 13.60 -8.91 12.68
CA SER A 129 13.26 -8.08 11.51
C SER A 129 11.76 -7.81 11.46
N VAL A 130 11.38 -6.64 10.99
CA VAL A 130 9.99 -6.29 10.71
C VAL A 130 9.56 -6.84 9.34
N GLY A 131 10.50 -6.94 8.38
CA GLY A 131 10.24 -7.17 6.96
C GLY A 131 10.07 -8.64 6.54
N ASN A 132 10.70 -9.59 7.22
CA ASN A 132 10.76 -10.99 6.81
C ASN A 132 9.46 -11.75 7.08
N ASP A 133 9.16 -12.70 6.19
CA ASP A 133 8.14 -13.74 6.31
C ASP A 133 6.77 -13.26 6.84
N PRO A 134 6.01 -12.47 6.04
CA PRO A 134 4.72 -11.93 6.46
C PRO A 134 3.66 -13.03 6.75
N GLY A 135 3.87 -14.24 6.22
CA GLY A 135 2.99 -15.40 6.41
C GLY A 135 3.19 -16.15 7.72
N LEU A 136 4.25 -15.87 8.49
CA LEU A 136 4.42 -16.45 9.82
C LEU A 136 3.29 -16.01 10.75
N TRP A 137 2.90 -16.93 11.65
CA TRP A 137 1.91 -16.63 12.68
C TRP A 137 2.57 -16.11 13.94
N ASP A 138 1.97 -15.04 14.50
CA ASP A 138 2.32 -14.44 15.77
C ASP A 138 1.15 -14.63 16.74
N GLY A 139 1.17 -15.72 17.45
CA GLY A 139 0.02 -16.16 18.24
C GLY A 139 -1.18 -16.51 17.34
N TYR A 140 -2.25 -15.72 17.43
CA TYR A 140 -3.48 -15.93 16.66
C TYR A 140 -3.55 -15.18 15.33
N PHE A 141 -2.53 -14.35 15.03
CA PHE A 141 -2.56 -13.47 13.86
C PHE A 141 -1.34 -13.68 12.96
N GLY A 142 -1.54 -13.51 11.66
CA GLY A 142 -0.42 -13.48 10.74
C GLY A 142 0.47 -12.25 11.01
N LYS A 143 1.79 -12.44 11.02
CA LYS A 143 2.79 -11.37 11.24
C LYS A 143 2.54 -10.16 10.33
N GLY A 144 2.15 -10.41 9.06
CA GLY A 144 1.81 -9.35 8.12
C GLY A 144 0.64 -8.48 8.56
N LEU A 145 -0.38 -9.07 9.20
CA LEU A 145 -1.52 -8.31 9.75
C LEU A 145 -1.09 -7.49 10.97
N VAL A 146 -0.33 -8.08 11.89
CA VAL A 146 0.19 -7.39 13.08
C VAL A 146 1.06 -6.20 12.67
N ARG A 147 1.94 -6.41 11.68
CA ARG A 147 2.75 -5.36 11.06
C ARG A 147 1.90 -4.25 10.42
N ALA A 148 0.86 -4.60 9.66
CA ALA A 148 -0.01 -3.61 9.02
C ALA A 148 -0.73 -2.73 10.04
N VAL A 149 -1.17 -3.28 11.18
CA VAL A 149 -1.75 -2.52 12.30
C VAL A 149 -0.74 -1.49 12.83
N ALA A 150 0.52 -1.89 13.01
CA ALA A 150 1.56 -0.98 13.48
C ALA A 150 1.88 0.13 12.46
N GLU A 151 2.03 -0.22 11.18
CA GLU A 151 2.36 0.73 10.12
C GLU A 151 1.23 1.73 9.85
N ILE A 152 -0.04 1.30 9.89
CA ILE A 152 -1.19 2.20 9.76
C ILE A 152 -1.27 3.14 10.97
N SER A 153 -1.03 2.60 12.17
CA SER A 153 -0.98 3.40 13.39
C SER A 153 0.15 4.44 13.34
N LEU A 154 1.33 4.04 12.88
CA LEU A 154 2.45 4.95 12.66
C LEU A 154 2.12 6.03 11.61
N GLY A 155 1.40 5.66 10.54
CA GLY A 155 0.89 6.61 9.55
C GLY A 155 -0.10 7.63 10.13
N ALA A 156 -0.93 7.22 11.08
CA ALA A 156 -1.83 8.13 11.79
C ALA A 156 -1.05 9.13 12.68
N VAL A 157 0.00 8.68 13.37
CA VAL A 157 0.92 9.55 14.13
C VAL A 157 1.64 10.50 13.18
N CYS A 158 2.15 10.00 12.05
CA CYS A 158 2.82 10.79 11.02
C CYS A 158 1.92 11.93 10.51
N PHE A 159 0.63 11.65 10.28
CA PHE A 159 -0.34 12.69 9.92
C PHE A 159 -0.49 13.76 11.01
N GLY A 160 -0.52 13.38 12.28
CA GLY A 160 -0.55 14.31 13.41
C GLY A 160 0.67 15.23 13.44
N VAL A 161 1.87 14.64 13.33
CA VAL A 161 3.16 15.37 13.31
C VAL A 161 3.22 16.30 12.08
N SER A 162 2.87 15.82 10.91
CA SER A 162 2.82 16.62 9.68
C SER A 162 1.86 17.81 9.82
N SER A 163 0.68 17.59 10.38
CA SER A 163 -0.32 18.64 10.62
C SER A 163 0.16 19.68 11.64
N TYR A 164 0.99 19.28 12.60
CA TYR A 164 1.63 20.20 13.55
C TYR A 164 2.69 21.04 12.86
N ILE A 165 3.61 20.40 12.11
CA ILE A 165 4.68 21.09 11.36
C ILE A 165 4.08 22.07 10.33
N SER A 166 2.98 21.71 9.66
CA SER A 166 2.35 22.55 8.64
C SER A 166 1.84 23.90 9.15
N ARG A 167 1.67 24.06 10.48
CA ARG A 167 1.23 25.31 11.11
C ARG A 167 2.39 26.28 11.41
N TRP A 168 3.62 25.83 11.26
CA TRP A 168 4.77 26.69 11.54
C TRP A 168 4.91 27.75 10.44
N LYS A 169 5.25 28.97 10.86
CA LYS A 169 5.62 30.02 9.93
C LYS A 169 7.00 29.70 9.36
N SER A 170 7.05 29.31 8.09
CA SER A 170 8.32 28.94 7.45
C SER A 170 9.04 30.16 6.88
N SER A 171 10.33 30.29 7.24
CA SER A 171 11.29 31.14 6.54
C SER A 171 11.92 30.36 5.37
N ILE A 172 12.60 31.07 4.45
CA ILE A 172 13.35 30.42 3.37
C ILE A 172 14.37 29.43 3.94
N LEU A 173 15.08 29.83 5.02
CA LEU A 173 16.05 28.97 5.66
C LEU A 173 15.41 27.68 6.21
N SER A 174 14.26 27.77 6.87
CA SER A 174 13.57 26.57 7.38
C SER A 174 13.10 25.66 6.25
N LYS A 175 12.60 26.22 5.13
CA LYS A 175 12.23 25.41 3.93
C LYS A 175 13.43 24.65 3.35
N VAL A 176 14.60 25.29 3.29
CA VAL A 176 15.85 24.65 2.82
C VAL A 176 16.28 23.55 3.79
N LEU A 177 16.27 23.79 5.10
CA LEU A 177 16.63 22.80 6.12
C LEU A 177 15.70 21.58 6.08
N PHE A 178 14.39 21.79 5.96
CA PHE A 178 13.43 20.70 5.76
C PHE A 178 13.69 19.95 4.45
N GLY A 179 14.05 20.66 3.37
CA GLY A 179 14.40 20.03 2.10
C GLY A 179 15.65 19.13 2.20
N ILE A 180 16.70 19.57 2.89
CA ILE A 180 17.91 18.77 3.15
C ILE A 180 17.55 17.55 4.01
N ALA A 181 16.79 17.73 5.09
CA ALA A 181 16.36 16.65 5.96
C ALA A 181 15.50 15.60 5.21
N GLU A 182 14.61 16.05 4.33
CA GLU A 182 13.78 15.19 3.49
C GLU A 182 14.64 14.30 2.57
N VAL A 183 15.60 14.90 1.85
CA VAL A 183 16.53 14.16 0.99
C VAL A 183 17.36 13.19 1.81
N PHE A 184 17.89 13.61 2.96
CA PHE A 184 18.66 12.73 3.86
C PHE A 184 17.82 11.53 4.33
N CYS A 185 16.55 11.73 4.68
CA CYS A 185 15.66 10.65 5.11
C CYS A 185 15.46 9.63 3.98
N TYR A 186 15.08 10.05 2.78
CA TYR A 186 14.85 9.12 1.67
C TYR A 186 16.14 8.47 1.16
N ALA A 187 17.25 9.21 1.08
CA ALA A 187 18.54 8.64 0.74
C ALA A 187 19.02 7.63 1.78
N GLY A 188 18.80 7.91 3.07
CA GLY A 188 19.09 6.99 4.15
C GLY A 188 18.30 5.68 4.05
N VAL A 189 16.99 5.74 3.76
CA VAL A 189 16.17 4.55 3.51
C VAL A 189 16.69 3.75 2.33
N ALA A 190 16.98 4.42 1.20
CA ALA A 190 17.53 3.77 0.01
C ALA A 190 18.88 3.11 0.29
N TYR A 191 19.76 3.78 1.05
CA TYR A 191 21.07 3.25 1.45
C TYR A 191 20.91 2.01 2.34
N ILE A 192 20.00 2.06 3.34
CA ILE A 192 19.75 0.90 4.21
C ILE A 192 19.21 -0.27 3.39
N ALA A 193 18.24 -0.04 2.51
CA ALA A 193 17.67 -1.08 1.65
C ALA A 193 18.70 -1.70 0.68
N TYR A 194 19.68 -0.90 0.21
CA TYR A 194 20.75 -1.40 -0.66
C TYR A 194 21.84 -2.18 0.10
N LYS A 195 22.24 -1.68 1.28
CA LYS A 195 23.43 -2.15 1.99
C LYS A 195 23.16 -3.32 2.92
N TYR A 196 21.96 -3.34 3.55
CA TYR A 196 21.66 -4.26 4.64
C TYR A 196 20.55 -5.24 4.26
N GLN A 197 20.69 -6.47 4.73
CA GLN A 197 19.59 -7.43 4.70
C GLN A 197 18.55 -7.05 5.77
N PRO A 198 17.26 -7.45 5.59
CA PRO A 198 16.23 -7.23 6.59
C PRO A 198 16.69 -7.66 7.99
N GLY A 199 16.54 -6.76 8.98
CA GLY A 199 17.03 -6.99 10.33
C GLY A 199 16.70 -5.82 11.27
N LYS A 200 17.51 -5.65 12.32
CA LYS A 200 17.34 -4.56 13.30
C LYS A 200 17.40 -3.16 12.67
N THR A 201 18.07 -3.02 11.52
CA THR A 201 18.14 -1.78 10.75
C THR A 201 16.80 -1.36 10.13
N ASP A 202 15.81 -2.27 10.06
CA ASP A 202 14.47 -1.98 9.57
C ASP A 202 13.80 -0.86 10.37
N ILE A 203 14.01 -0.85 11.69
CA ILE A 203 13.46 0.21 12.57
C ILE A 203 14.03 1.58 12.20
N LEU A 204 15.33 1.66 11.92
CA LEU A 204 15.94 2.92 11.48
C LEU A 204 15.37 3.38 10.14
N ALA A 205 15.20 2.44 9.18
CA ALA A 205 14.57 2.74 7.91
C ALA A 205 13.11 3.24 8.07
N ILE A 206 12.34 2.62 8.97
CA ILE A 206 10.96 3.03 9.29
C ILE A 206 10.95 4.43 9.91
N LEU A 207 11.85 4.75 10.84
CA LEU A 207 11.95 6.07 11.45
C LEU A 207 12.35 7.15 10.45
N LEU A 208 13.31 6.87 9.58
CA LEU A 208 13.69 7.78 8.49
C LEU A 208 12.53 7.99 7.52
N LEU A 209 11.82 6.92 7.12
CA LEU A 209 10.66 7.00 6.26
C LEU A 209 9.52 7.81 6.91
N PHE A 210 9.26 7.59 8.21
CA PHE A 210 8.31 8.38 9.00
C PHE A 210 8.65 9.86 8.97
N ALA A 211 9.91 10.23 9.25
CA ALA A 211 10.36 11.63 9.24
C ALA A 211 10.26 12.24 7.83
N GLY A 212 10.71 11.53 6.80
CA GLY A 212 10.61 11.95 5.41
C GLY A 212 9.18 12.22 5.00
N ILE A 213 8.25 11.28 5.25
CA ILE A 213 6.82 11.43 4.91
C ILE A 213 6.19 12.59 5.71
N ALA A 214 6.53 12.76 6.99
CA ALA A 214 6.01 13.86 7.80
C ALA A 214 6.44 15.22 7.24
N ILE A 215 7.68 15.37 6.80
CA ILE A 215 8.21 16.58 6.16
C ILE A 215 7.50 16.80 4.81
N THR A 216 7.49 15.81 3.91
CA THR A 216 6.86 15.91 2.58
C THR A 216 5.40 16.34 2.70
N THR A 217 4.63 15.69 3.58
CA THR A 217 3.19 15.95 3.73
C THR A 217 2.89 17.26 4.49
N SER A 218 3.84 17.79 5.26
CA SER A 218 3.71 19.09 5.93
C SER A 218 3.74 20.28 4.97
N ARG A 219 4.23 20.11 3.74
CA ARG A 219 4.42 21.14 2.72
C ARG A 219 5.41 22.24 3.11
N GLN A 220 6.26 21.97 4.09
CA GLN A 220 7.25 22.93 4.59
C GLN A 220 8.63 22.76 3.91
N SER A 221 8.81 21.72 3.10
CA SER A 221 10.02 21.51 2.31
C SER A 221 10.07 22.42 1.09
N ILE A 222 11.26 22.89 0.72
CA ILE A 222 11.49 23.65 -0.51
C ILE A 222 11.10 22.83 -1.76
N TRP A 223 11.22 21.51 -1.70
CA TRP A 223 10.91 20.61 -2.81
C TRP A 223 9.43 20.51 -3.13
N TYR A 224 8.54 20.87 -2.19
CA TYR A 224 7.10 20.77 -2.39
C TYR A 224 6.61 21.55 -3.64
N GLU A 225 7.18 22.71 -3.88
CA GLU A 225 6.83 23.55 -5.03
C GLU A 225 7.38 22.98 -6.34
N TYR A 226 8.58 22.37 -6.29
CA TYR A 226 9.27 21.81 -7.47
C TYR A 226 8.75 20.44 -7.89
N PHE A 227 8.26 19.60 -6.96
CA PHE A 227 7.78 18.25 -7.27
C PHE A 227 6.27 18.17 -7.51
N ASN A 228 5.56 19.28 -7.64
CA ASN A 228 4.12 19.29 -7.96
C ASN A 228 3.86 19.16 -9.47
N PHE A 229 4.60 18.29 -10.16
CA PHE A 229 4.41 18.05 -11.59
C PHE A 229 3.33 16.98 -11.85
N LYS A 230 2.61 17.13 -12.97
CA LYS A 230 1.58 16.18 -13.43
C LYS A 230 2.10 14.75 -13.54
N ILE A 231 3.40 14.57 -13.83
CA ILE A 231 4.03 13.25 -13.95
C ILE A 231 3.95 12.44 -12.65
N PHE A 232 4.08 13.08 -11.48
CA PHE A 232 3.94 12.38 -10.19
C PHE A 232 2.50 11.93 -9.93
N GLY A 233 1.50 12.68 -10.45
CA GLY A 233 0.11 12.24 -10.44
C GLY A 233 -0.10 10.98 -11.29
N VAL A 234 0.51 10.93 -12.47
CA VAL A 234 0.48 9.74 -13.36
C VAL A 234 1.16 8.55 -12.69
N LEU A 235 2.37 8.74 -12.13
CA LEU A 235 3.07 7.69 -11.38
C LEU A 235 2.25 7.19 -10.18
N GLY A 236 1.56 8.10 -9.47
CA GLY A 236 0.65 7.73 -8.40
C GLY A 236 -0.54 6.88 -8.87
N THR A 237 -1.08 7.14 -10.06
CA THR A 237 -2.16 6.30 -10.61
C THR A 237 -1.66 4.93 -11.09
N LEU A 238 -0.41 4.84 -11.53
CA LEU A 238 0.23 3.59 -11.95
C LEU A 238 0.74 2.76 -10.78
N SER A 239 0.91 3.35 -9.60
CA SER A 239 1.56 2.71 -8.44
C SER A 239 0.92 1.38 -8.05
N MET A 240 -0.41 1.27 -8.10
CA MET A 240 -1.14 0.03 -7.80
C MET A 240 -0.83 -1.07 -8.83
N ALA A 241 -0.84 -0.73 -10.11
CA ALA A 241 -0.51 -1.68 -11.16
C ALA A 241 0.96 -2.13 -11.05
N ILE A 242 1.90 -1.21 -10.78
CA ILE A 242 3.31 -1.53 -10.55
C ILE A 242 3.45 -2.47 -9.35
N PHE A 243 2.80 -2.15 -8.22
CA PHE A 243 2.86 -2.95 -7.00
C PHE A 243 2.38 -4.38 -7.21
N LEU A 244 1.25 -4.58 -7.90
CA LEU A 244 0.70 -5.92 -8.13
C LEU A 244 1.47 -6.73 -9.18
N ASN A 245 2.17 -6.07 -10.11
CA ASN A 245 2.84 -6.74 -11.21
C ASN A 245 4.34 -7.01 -10.97
N ASN A 246 4.95 -6.44 -9.93
CA ASN A 246 6.39 -6.57 -9.74
C ASN A 246 6.85 -7.97 -9.30
N PHE A 247 6.09 -8.62 -8.43
CA PHE A 247 6.57 -9.81 -7.73
C PHE A 247 6.72 -11.05 -8.64
N TYR A 248 5.74 -11.36 -9.47
CA TYR A 248 5.84 -12.52 -10.36
C TYR A 248 6.90 -12.31 -11.46
N TRP A 249 7.14 -11.08 -11.91
CA TRP A 249 8.24 -10.81 -12.82
C TRP A 249 9.59 -11.10 -12.15
N SER A 250 9.76 -10.78 -10.87
CA SER A 250 11.01 -11.11 -10.17
C SER A 250 11.29 -12.63 -10.16
N LYS A 251 10.26 -13.46 -10.04
CA LYS A 251 10.39 -14.93 -10.15
C LYS A 251 10.76 -15.39 -11.56
N CYS A 252 10.19 -14.74 -12.60
CA CYS A 252 10.36 -15.15 -13.99
C CYS A 252 11.69 -14.71 -14.60
N MET A 253 12.32 -13.62 -14.12
CA MET A 253 13.50 -13.01 -14.75
C MET A 253 14.63 -13.99 -15.01
N ARG A 254 15.00 -14.80 -14.01
CA ARG A 254 16.11 -15.75 -14.14
C ARG A 254 15.82 -16.87 -15.13
N THR A 255 14.56 -17.27 -15.26
CA THR A 255 14.12 -18.29 -16.23
C THR A 255 14.11 -17.74 -17.66
N ILE A 256 13.68 -16.48 -17.83
CA ILE A 256 13.62 -15.84 -19.16
C ILE A 256 15.02 -15.47 -19.66
N PHE A 257 15.89 -15.01 -18.76
CA PHE A 257 17.24 -14.52 -19.08
C PHE A 257 18.32 -15.25 -18.25
N PRO A 258 18.58 -16.55 -18.52
CA PRO A 258 19.45 -17.38 -17.67
C PRO A 258 20.91 -16.93 -17.67
N THR A 259 21.38 -16.32 -18.74
CA THR A 259 22.78 -15.87 -18.94
C THR A 259 23.02 -14.41 -18.57
N ALA A 260 21.97 -13.66 -18.21
CA ALA A 260 22.10 -12.24 -17.91
C ALA A 260 22.81 -12.00 -16.57
N SER A 261 23.65 -10.97 -16.51
CA SER A 261 24.24 -10.48 -15.27
C SER A 261 23.18 -9.91 -14.33
N ILE A 262 23.51 -9.77 -13.05
CA ILE A 262 22.59 -9.21 -12.05
C ILE A 262 22.13 -7.79 -12.46
N SER A 263 23.04 -6.96 -12.94
CA SER A 263 22.71 -5.59 -13.36
C SER A 263 21.76 -5.59 -14.57
N GLN A 264 21.96 -6.47 -15.55
CA GLN A 264 21.05 -6.64 -16.68
C GLN A 264 19.67 -7.13 -16.22
N LEU A 265 19.63 -8.12 -15.32
CA LEU A 265 18.35 -8.62 -14.76
C LEU A 265 17.59 -7.52 -14.05
N MET A 266 18.27 -6.64 -13.29
CA MET A 266 17.61 -5.49 -12.65
C MET A 266 17.00 -4.53 -13.67
N ILE A 267 17.72 -4.20 -14.73
CA ILE A 267 17.21 -3.33 -15.80
C ILE A 267 16.00 -3.97 -16.49
N TYR A 268 16.11 -5.24 -16.89
CA TYR A 268 15.01 -5.98 -17.54
C TYR A 268 13.77 -6.08 -16.63
N TYR A 269 13.99 -6.38 -15.36
CA TYR A 269 12.93 -6.43 -14.36
C TYR A 269 12.18 -5.10 -14.25
N VAL A 270 12.89 -3.98 -14.13
CA VAL A 270 12.26 -2.65 -14.02
C VAL A 270 11.48 -2.32 -15.31
N VAL A 271 12.08 -2.52 -16.47
CA VAL A 271 11.43 -2.21 -17.76
C VAL A 271 10.19 -3.08 -17.97
N ILE A 272 10.31 -4.39 -17.77
CA ILE A 272 9.19 -5.33 -17.99
C ILE A 272 8.08 -5.09 -16.98
N SER A 273 8.40 -4.84 -15.71
CA SER A 273 7.41 -4.52 -14.68
C SER A 273 6.64 -3.23 -15.00
N LEU A 274 7.32 -2.21 -15.50
CA LEU A 274 6.68 -0.96 -15.92
C LEU A 274 5.79 -1.15 -17.14
N LEU A 275 6.26 -1.87 -18.17
CA LEU A 275 5.46 -2.17 -19.37
C LEU A 275 4.22 -3.01 -19.02
N SER A 276 4.38 -4.04 -18.20
CA SER A 276 3.28 -4.85 -17.69
C SER A 276 2.27 -4.02 -16.89
N ALA A 277 2.75 -3.14 -16.02
CA ALA A 277 1.88 -2.24 -15.25
C ALA A 277 1.09 -1.27 -16.14
N LEU A 278 1.73 -0.73 -17.20
CA LEU A 278 1.04 0.10 -18.19
C LEU A 278 -0.03 -0.68 -18.94
N ALA A 279 0.26 -1.92 -19.34
CA ALA A 279 -0.72 -2.80 -20.01
C ALA A 279 -1.92 -3.08 -19.09
N VAL A 280 -1.66 -3.47 -17.82
CA VAL A 280 -2.73 -3.70 -16.82
C VAL A 280 -3.54 -2.43 -16.58
N TYR A 281 -2.89 -1.28 -16.46
CA TYR A 281 -3.59 0.00 -16.33
C TYR A 281 -4.50 0.29 -17.51
N GLY A 282 -4.01 0.07 -18.73
CA GLY A 282 -4.79 0.24 -19.97
C GLY A 282 -6.01 -0.68 -20.01
N VAL A 283 -5.84 -1.97 -19.70
CA VAL A 283 -6.95 -2.94 -19.62
C VAL A 283 -7.99 -2.51 -18.58
N VAL A 284 -7.55 -2.11 -17.37
CA VAL A 284 -8.47 -1.62 -16.32
C VAL A 284 -9.19 -0.35 -16.75
N ALA A 285 -8.54 0.57 -17.46
CA ALA A 285 -9.17 1.78 -17.98
C ALA A 285 -10.27 1.44 -19.00
N VAL A 286 -10.00 0.52 -19.92
CA VAL A 286 -11.00 0.03 -20.91
C VAL A 286 -12.18 -0.65 -20.21
N LEU A 287 -11.90 -1.56 -19.25
CA LEU A 287 -12.96 -2.24 -18.49
C LEU A 287 -13.86 -1.24 -17.76
N ARG A 288 -13.28 -0.23 -17.10
CA ARG A 288 -14.06 0.82 -16.43
C ARG A 288 -14.91 1.63 -17.41
N PHE A 289 -14.37 1.96 -18.56
CA PHE A 289 -15.11 2.66 -19.62
C PHE A 289 -16.30 1.84 -20.09
N VAL A 290 -16.09 0.55 -20.40
CA VAL A 290 -17.18 -0.36 -20.84
C VAL A 290 -18.25 -0.49 -19.78
N ILE A 291 -17.86 -0.74 -18.51
CA ILE A 291 -18.81 -0.86 -17.40
C ILE A 291 -19.63 0.43 -17.22
N HIS A 292 -18.99 1.59 -17.35
CA HIS A 292 -19.69 2.88 -17.28
C HIS A 292 -20.73 3.03 -18.39
N ARG A 293 -20.37 2.71 -19.63
CA ARG A 293 -21.28 2.76 -20.78
C ARG A 293 -22.47 1.81 -20.66
N VAL A 294 -22.22 0.57 -20.23
CA VAL A 294 -23.28 -0.41 -19.98
C VAL A 294 -24.24 0.09 -18.89
N ARG A 295 -23.67 0.64 -17.81
CA ARG A 295 -24.49 1.20 -16.72
C ARG A 295 -25.36 2.36 -17.18
N GLU A 296 -24.84 3.26 -17.99
CA GLU A 296 -25.60 4.38 -18.56
C GLU A 296 -26.74 3.89 -19.45
N ALA A 297 -26.47 2.88 -20.31
CA ALA A 297 -27.48 2.28 -21.17
C ALA A 297 -28.63 1.65 -20.38
N VAL A 298 -28.31 0.86 -19.33
CA VAL A 298 -29.32 0.21 -18.47
C VAL A 298 -30.13 1.24 -17.68
N ILE A 299 -29.52 2.33 -17.21
CA ILE A 299 -30.25 3.40 -16.51
C ILE A 299 -31.21 4.11 -17.47
N LYS A 300 -30.76 4.38 -18.70
CA LYS A 300 -31.60 5.04 -19.70
C LYS A 300 -32.83 4.20 -20.07
N GLU A 301 -32.64 2.89 -20.26
CA GLU A 301 -33.73 1.96 -20.54
C GLU A 301 -34.79 1.92 -19.43
N ARG A 302 -34.35 1.96 -18.13
CA ARG A 302 -35.27 1.99 -16.97
C ARG A 302 -36.01 3.31 -16.78
N VAL A 303 -35.56 4.38 -17.39
CA VAL A 303 -36.22 5.69 -17.31
C VAL A 303 -37.22 5.87 -18.44
N GLU A 304 -37.04 5.10 -19.53
CA GLU A 304 -37.97 5.08 -20.70
C GLU A 304 -39.11 4.07 -20.52
N GLU A 305 -39.05 3.14 -19.56
CA GLU A 305 -40.15 2.28 -19.07
C GLU A 305 -40.97 2.98 -17.96
#